data_abf90ec3eeee882d2577ed8f153ae837
#
_entry.id   abf90ec3eeee882d2577ed8f153ae837
#
_cell.length_a   1.000
_cell.length_b   1.000
_cell.length_c   1.000
_cell.angle_alpha   90.00
_cell.angle_beta   90.00
_cell.angle_gamma   90.00
#
_symmetry.space_group_name_H-M   'P 1'
#
loop_
_entity.id
_entity.type
_entity.pdbx_description
1 polymer ?
#
loop_
_entity_poly.entity_id
_entity_poly.type
_entity_poly.pdbx_seq_one_letter_code
_entity_poly.pdbx_strand_id
1 'polypeptide(L)'
;MTRSIRWRIIVLQIVALLVLAFGSGAAFFANSFTTTQIHDQLAPQQIAFPQNAAQGLPKDLSQYAGQQVLTGEQAHAYAEQYIGLHLSEIGQGHPYSYWSAQARAATDPTVAAKDQAIADTLFKGETLRSMLNQAWTFSVIAEIALIAGIAFAVAALIVLGTLIFEVAEMVTGKETVEAVGPATASEPKLAGIQ
;
A
#
# COMPACT_ATOMS: atom_id res chain seq x y z
N MET A 1 33.89 26.12 -0.37
CA MET A 1 32.71 26.12 -1.29
C MET A 1 32.24 27.56 -1.48
N THR A 2 31.96 28.03 -2.70
CA THR A 2 31.49 29.41 -2.94
C THR A 2 30.03 29.55 -2.42
N ARG A 3 29.69 30.74 -1.91
CA ARG A 3 28.34 31.05 -1.34
C ARG A 3 27.21 30.75 -2.32
N SER A 4 27.44 30.89 -3.62
CA SER A 4 26.41 30.60 -4.64
C SER A 4 26.14 29.11 -4.82
N ILE A 5 27.15 28.26 -4.63
CA ILE A 5 26.99 26.79 -4.72
C ILE A 5 26.17 26.27 -3.50
N ARG A 6 26.52 26.74 -2.28
CA ARG A 6 25.76 26.35 -1.07
C ARG A 6 24.29 26.75 -1.15
N TRP A 7 23.97 27.93 -1.64
CA TRP A 7 22.60 28.39 -1.81
C TRP A 7 21.82 27.49 -2.78
N ARG A 8 22.43 27.06 -3.89
CA ARG A 8 21.81 26.15 -4.85
C ARG A 8 21.52 24.76 -4.23
N ILE A 9 22.44 24.26 -3.40
CA ILE A 9 22.25 22.98 -2.69
C ILE A 9 21.06 23.08 -1.72
N ILE A 10 20.97 24.14 -0.93
CA ILE A 10 19.87 24.36 0.01
C ILE A 10 18.53 24.45 -0.73
N VAL A 11 18.44 25.20 -1.82
CA VAL A 11 17.21 25.30 -2.61
C VAL A 11 16.81 23.93 -3.15
N LEU A 12 17.77 23.14 -3.67
CA LEU A 12 17.50 21.80 -4.16
C LEU A 12 17.01 20.86 -3.05
N GLN A 13 17.60 20.92 -1.86
CA GLN A 13 17.19 20.15 -0.69
C GLN A 13 15.77 20.52 -0.23
N ILE A 14 15.42 21.82 -0.22
CA ILE A 14 14.07 22.29 0.10
C ILE A 14 13.06 21.73 -0.91
N VAL A 15 13.35 21.81 -2.20
CA VAL A 15 12.47 21.26 -3.25
C VAL A 15 12.32 19.74 -3.09
N ALA A 16 13.44 19.02 -2.89
CA ALA A 16 13.42 17.58 -2.66
C ALA A 16 12.60 17.22 -1.42
N LEU A 17 12.76 17.94 -0.31
CA LEU A 17 12.00 17.74 0.92
C LEU A 17 10.50 17.93 0.68
N LEU A 18 10.09 18.98 -0.03
CA LEU A 18 8.69 19.23 -0.35
C LEU A 18 8.08 18.12 -1.23
N VAL A 19 8.83 17.65 -2.25
CA VAL A 19 8.38 16.57 -3.12
C VAL A 19 8.22 15.25 -2.34
N LEU A 20 9.20 14.90 -1.50
CA LEU A 20 9.16 13.70 -0.68
C LEU A 20 8.04 13.75 0.37
N ALA A 21 7.86 14.90 1.03
CA ALA A 21 6.79 15.08 2.02
C ALA A 21 5.41 14.98 1.37
N PHE A 22 5.22 15.62 0.20
CA PHE A 22 3.99 15.51 -0.57
C PHE A 22 3.73 14.07 -1.04
N GLY A 23 4.76 13.40 -1.60
CA GLY A 23 4.67 12.01 -2.04
C GLY A 23 4.31 11.06 -0.90
N SER A 24 4.92 11.24 0.28
CA SER A 24 4.59 10.49 1.50
C SER A 24 3.13 10.70 1.91
N GLY A 25 2.69 11.96 2.01
CA GLY A 25 1.30 12.28 2.38
C GLY A 25 0.28 11.71 1.40
N ALA A 26 0.53 11.81 0.10
CA ALA A 26 -0.32 11.25 -0.94
C ALA A 26 -0.40 9.71 -0.86
N ALA A 27 0.72 9.05 -0.59
CA ALA A 27 0.77 7.60 -0.45
C ALA A 27 0.03 7.09 0.80
N PHE A 28 0.17 7.75 1.95
CA PHE A 28 -0.62 7.44 3.15
C PHE A 28 -2.12 7.69 2.94
N PHE A 29 -2.48 8.78 2.26
CA PHE A 29 -3.87 9.05 1.91
C PHE A 29 -4.43 7.96 1.01
N ALA A 30 -3.70 7.54 -0.04
CA ALA A 30 -4.11 6.48 -0.95
C ALA A 30 -4.34 5.14 -0.21
N ASN A 31 -3.42 4.77 0.71
CA ASN A 31 -3.59 3.58 1.55
C ASN A 31 -4.85 3.68 2.41
N SER A 32 -5.01 4.75 3.18
CA SER A 32 -6.16 4.93 4.08
C SER A 32 -7.48 4.97 3.31
N PHE A 33 -7.54 5.70 2.20
CA PHE A 33 -8.72 5.77 1.35
C PHE A 33 -9.12 4.40 0.81
N THR A 34 -8.16 3.65 0.26
CA THR A 34 -8.43 2.35 -0.34
C THR A 34 -8.87 1.31 0.70
N THR A 35 -8.22 1.25 1.86
CA THR A 35 -8.61 0.32 2.94
C THR A 35 -10.00 0.63 3.49
N THR A 36 -10.35 1.91 3.65
CA THR A 36 -11.69 2.34 4.04
C THR A 36 -12.73 1.95 3.00
N GLN A 37 -12.45 2.17 1.71
CA GLN A 37 -13.36 1.80 0.62
C GLN A 37 -13.62 0.28 0.56
N ILE A 38 -12.58 -0.54 0.76
CA ILE A 38 -12.74 -2.00 0.82
C ILE A 38 -13.67 -2.38 1.98
N HIS A 39 -13.42 -1.87 3.17
CA HIS A 39 -14.25 -2.12 4.34
C HIS A 39 -15.71 -1.71 4.09
N ASP A 40 -15.95 -0.50 3.60
CA ASP A 40 -17.28 0.06 3.40
C ASP A 40 -18.08 -0.68 2.30
N GLN A 41 -17.39 -1.30 1.34
CA GLN A 41 -18.01 -2.15 0.33
C GLN A 41 -18.31 -3.57 0.83
N LEU A 42 -17.47 -4.14 1.68
CA LEU A 42 -17.62 -5.49 2.19
C LEU A 42 -18.59 -5.59 3.37
N ALA A 43 -18.57 -4.62 4.29
CA ALA A 43 -19.36 -4.66 5.51
C ALA A 43 -20.88 -4.81 5.26
N PRO A 44 -21.50 -4.08 4.30
CA PRO A 44 -22.94 -4.25 4.01
C PRO A 44 -23.30 -5.61 3.41
N GLN A 45 -22.32 -6.33 2.84
CA GLN A 45 -22.57 -7.65 2.25
C GLN A 45 -22.81 -8.73 3.32
N GLN A 46 -22.41 -8.49 4.56
CA GLN A 46 -22.59 -9.40 5.70
C GLN A 46 -22.03 -10.82 5.45
N ILE A 47 -21.02 -10.93 4.60
CA ILE A 47 -20.34 -12.19 4.33
C ILE A 47 -19.54 -12.56 5.58
N ALA A 48 -19.74 -13.77 6.11
CA ALA A 48 -19.02 -14.26 7.28
C ALA A 48 -18.49 -15.67 7.06
N PHE A 49 -17.35 -15.96 7.65
CA PHE A 49 -16.82 -17.32 7.70
C PHE A 49 -17.69 -18.20 8.60
N PRO A 50 -17.87 -19.50 8.28
CA PRO A 50 -18.51 -20.45 9.18
C PRO A 50 -17.83 -20.49 10.55
N GLN A 51 -18.60 -20.87 11.59
CA GLN A 51 -18.09 -20.89 12.96
C GLN A 51 -17.08 -22.02 13.22
N ASN A 52 -17.22 -23.14 12.48
CA ASN A 52 -16.41 -24.34 12.72
C ASN A 52 -16.44 -25.30 11.52
N ALA A 53 -15.66 -26.37 11.60
CA ALA A 53 -15.58 -27.39 10.56
C ALA A 53 -16.93 -28.14 10.31
N ALA A 54 -17.80 -28.26 11.31
CA ALA A 54 -19.11 -28.89 11.14
C ALA A 54 -20.05 -28.05 10.27
N GLN A 55 -19.77 -26.75 10.15
CA GLN A 55 -20.44 -25.80 9.26
C GLN A 55 -19.72 -25.59 7.93
N GLY A 56 -18.69 -26.40 7.64
CA GLY A 56 -17.94 -26.35 6.38
C GLY A 56 -16.71 -25.44 6.39
N LEU A 57 -16.23 -24.98 7.56
CA LEU A 57 -15.01 -24.19 7.62
C LEU A 57 -13.77 -25.08 7.37
N PRO A 58 -12.97 -24.84 6.33
CA PRO A 58 -11.69 -25.49 6.13
C PRO A 58 -10.74 -25.26 7.30
N LYS A 59 -9.87 -26.23 7.62
CA LYS A 59 -8.92 -26.13 8.74
C LYS A 59 -7.98 -24.94 8.62
N ASP A 60 -7.55 -24.64 7.42
CA ASP A 60 -6.62 -23.54 7.11
C ASP A 60 -7.25 -22.16 7.31
N LEU A 61 -8.57 -22.09 7.44
CA LEU A 61 -9.35 -20.87 7.71
C LEU A 61 -9.80 -20.74 9.17
N SER A 62 -9.33 -21.63 10.07
CA SER A 62 -9.76 -21.65 11.47
C SER A 62 -9.54 -20.32 12.20
N GLN A 63 -8.54 -19.55 11.82
CA GLN A 63 -8.26 -18.22 12.34
C GLN A 63 -9.36 -17.19 12.05
N TYR A 64 -10.17 -17.41 11.02
CA TYR A 64 -11.27 -16.53 10.63
C TYR A 64 -12.65 -17.02 11.11
N ALA A 65 -12.71 -18.11 11.91
CA ALA A 65 -13.97 -18.71 12.35
C ALA A 65 -14.95 -17.67 12.89
N GLY A 66 -16.13 -17.58 12.30
CA GLY A 66 -17.21 -16.67 12.67
C GLY A 66 -16.94 -15.17 12.38
N GLN A 67 -15.79 -14.81 11.83
CA GLN A 67 -15.50 -13.43 11.48
C GLN A 67 -16.22 -13.01 10.22
N GLN A 68 -16.60 -11.74 10.18
CA GLN A 68 -17.10 -11.11 8.95
C GLN A 68 -15.93 -10.77 8.02
N VAL A 69 -16.16 -10.89 6.72
CA VAL A 69 -15.19 -10.52 5.68
C VAL A 69 -15.21 -8.99 5.53
N LEU A 70 -14.19 -8.32 6.02
CA LEU A 70 -14.09 -6.85 6.05
C LEU A 70 -12.80 -6.32 5.43
N THR A 71 -11.81 -7.19 5.17
CA THR A 71 -10.51 -6.81 4.62
C THR A 71 -10.22 -7.55 3.31
N GLY A 72 -9.29 -7.02 2.52
CA GLY A 72 -8.87 -7.68 1.29
C GLY A 72 -8.26 -9.06 1.52
N GLU A 73 -7.48 -9.25 2.60
CA GLU A 73 -6.92 -10.55 2.98
C GLU A 73 -8.02 -11.57 3.30
N GLN A 74 -9.00 -11.17 4.12
CA GLN A 74 -10.15 -12.02 4.42
C GLN A 74 -10.97 -12.33 3.17
N ALA A 75 -11.15 -11.35 2.28
CA ALA A 75 -11.86 -11.53 1.01
C ALA A 75 -11.14 -12.56 0.11
N HIS A 76 -9.82 -12.50 0.01
CA HIS A 76 -9.02 -13.48 -0.72
C HIS A 76 -9.12 -14.89 -0.12
N ALA A 77 -8.93 -15.00 1.19
CA ALA A 77 -9.04 -16.27 1.89
C ALA A 77 -10.43 -16.91 1.70
N TYR A 78 -11.50 -16.12 1.82
CA TYR A 78 -12.85 -16.57 1.59
C TYR A 78 -13.10 -16.98 0.13
N ALA A 79 -12.61 -16.18 -0.83
CA ALA A 79 -12.76 -16.46 -2.25
C ALA A 79 -12.06 -17.75 -2.69
N GLU A 80 -10.77 -17.93 -2.30
CA GLU A 80 -9.97 -19.03 -2.80
C GLU A 80 -10.14 -20.32 -2.01
N GLN A 81 -10.15 -20.22 -0.68
CA GLN A 81 -10.09 -21.39 0.17
C GLN A 81 -11.49 -21.85 0.64
N TYR A 82 -12.52 -20.98 0.59
CA TYR A 82 -13.88 -21.35 0.92
C TYR A 82 -14.76 -21.49 -0.32
N ILE A 83 -14.98 -20.42 -1.09
CA ILE A 83 -15.83 -20.46 -2.30
C ILE A 83 -15.21 -21.39 -3.34
N GLY A 84 -13.92 -21.25 -3.63
CA GLY A 84 -13.24 -22.07 -4.65
C GLY A 84 -13.36 -23.57 -4.40
N LEU A 85 -13.23 -24.01 -3.14
CA LEU A 85 -13.42 -25.40 -2.75
C LEU A 85 -14.86 -25.87 -3.04
N HIS A 86 -15.87 -25.13 -2.59
CA HIS A 86 -17.27 -25.49 -2.79
C HIS A 86 -17.68 -25.50 -4.27
N LEU A 87 -17.17 -24.56 -5.07
CA LEU A 87 -17.43 -24.56 -6.50
C LEU A 87 -16.79 -25.75 -7.21
N SER A 88 -15.60 -26.15 -6.79
CA SER A 88 -14.95 -27.36 -7.30
C SER A 88 -15.78 -28.63 -6.99
N GLU A 89 -16.34 -28.73 -5.79
CA GLU A 89 -17.21 -29.83 -5.40
C GLU A 89 -18.52 -29.82 -6.20
N ILE A 90 -19.22 -28.70 -6.28
CA ILE A 90 -20.49 -28.56 -7.02
C ILE A 90 -20.27 -28.81 -8.51
N GLY A 91 -19.19 -28.29 -9.07
CA GLY A 91 -18.83 -28.46 -10.47
C GLY A 91 -18.18 -29.80 -10.78
N GLN A 92 -17.92 -30.64 -9.77
CA GLN A 92 -17.21 -31.92 -9.92
C GLN A 92 -15.86 -31.76 -10.66
N GLY A 93 -15.15 -30.68 -10.36
CA GLY A 93 -13.90 -30.29 -10.99
C GLY A 93 -14.07 -29.64 -12.39
N HIS A 94 -15.29 -29.45 -12.89
CA HIS A 94 -15.55 -28.81 -14.18
C HIS A 94 -16.02 -27.38 -14.03
N PRO A 95 -15.63 -26.47 -14.96
CA PRO A 95 -16.01 -25.06 -14.93
C PRO A 95 -17.43 -24.84 -15.45
N TYR A 96 -17.95 -23.62 -15.25
CA TYR A 96 -19.23 -23.15 -15.81
C TYR A 96 -19.44 -23.52 -17.28
N SER A 97 -18.45 -23.32 -18.14
CA SER A 97 -18.54 -23.58 -19.58
C SER A 97 -18.88 -25.04 -19.91
N TYR A 98 -18.32 -25.97 -19.13
CA TYR A 98 -18.63 -27.40 -19.28
C TYR A 98 -20.11 -27.67 -19.01
N TRP A 99 -20.61 -27.30 -17.83
CA TRP A 99 -21.98 -27.56 -17.43
C TRP A 99 -23.01 -26.83 -18.30
N SER A 100 -22.70 -25.59 -18.70
CA SER A 100 -23.52 -24.84 -19.65
C SER A 100 -23.58 -25.51 -21.04
N ALA A 101 -22.50 -26.15 -21.49
CA ALA A 101 -22.53 -26.94 -22.74
C ALA A 101 -23.33 -28.23 -22.59
N GLN A 102 -23.20 -28.94 -21.47
CA GLN A 102 -24.00 -30.17 -21.18
C GLN A 102 -25.49 -29.86 -21.12
N ALA A 103 -25.88 -28.79 -20.43
CA ALA A 103 -27.27 -28.36 -20.37
C ALA A 103 -27.89 -28.12 -21.75
N ARG A 104 -27.11 -27.48 -22.67
CA ARG A 104 -27.57 -27.25 -24.06
C ARG A 104 -27.59 -28.49 -24.93
N ALA A 105 -26.75 -29.47 -24.64
CA ALA A 105 -26.68 -30.73 -25.42
C ALA A 105 -27.65 -31.78 -24.95
N ALA A 106 -28.16 -31.67 -23.74
CA ALA A 106 -29.10 -32.65 -23.13
C ALA A 106 -30.43 -32.70 -23.90
N THR A 107 -30.85 -33.88 -24.27
CA THR A 107 -32.16 -34.13 -24.93
C THR A 107 -33.29 -34.36 -23.92
N ASP A 108 -32.93 -34.76 -22.71
CA ASP A 108 -33.89 -34.92 -21.59
C ASP A 108 -34.02 -33.56 -20.85
N PRO A 109 -35.24 -32.99 -20.77
CA PRO A 109 -35.46 -31.72 -20.09
C PRO A 109 -35.06 -31.72 -18.60
N THR A 110 -35.16 -32.88 -17.92
CA THR A 110 -34.79 -32.99 -16.50
C THR A 110 -33.28 -32.90 -16.33
N VAL A 111 -32.52 -33.57 -17.21
CA VAL A 111 -31.04 -33.48 -17.23
C VAL A 111 -30.59 -32.07 -17.60
N ALA A 112 -31.19 -31.48 -18.63
CA ALA A 112 -30.90 -30.09 -19.03
C ALA A 112 -31.10 -29.10 -17.88
N ALA A 113 -32.23 -29.23 -17.15
CA ALA A 113 -32.51 -28.35 -16.01
C ALA A 113 -31.53 -28.54 -14.85
N LYS A 114 -31.10 -29.76 -14.56
CA LYS A 114 -30.09 -30.07 -13.53
C LYS A 114 -28.75 -29.47 -13.89
N ASP A 115 -28.29 -29.72 -15.12
CA ASP A 115 -26.97 -29.20 -15.58
C ASP A 115 -26.96 -27.67 -15.64
N GLN A 116 -28.09 -27.07 -16.04
CA GLN A 116 -28.25 -25.61 -16.01
C GLN A 116 -28.19 -25.06 -14.56
N ALA A 117 -28.79 -25.72 -13.59
CA ALA A 117 -28.76 -25.30 -12.19
C ALA A 117 -27.32 -25.34 -11.63
N ILE A 118 -26.53 -26.36 -12.01
CA ILE A 118 -25.11 -26.42 -11.66
C ILE A 118 -24.36 -25.25 -12.32
N ALA A 119 -24.56 -25.03 -13.63
CA ALA A 119 -23.94 -23.93 -14.36
C ALA A 119 -24.26 -22.56 -13.70
N ASP A 120 -25.54 -22.31 -13.38
CA ASP A 120 -25.96 -21.06 -12.74
C ASP A 120 -25.30 -20.84 -11.35
N THR A 121 -25.16 -21.92 -10.58
CA THR A 121 -24.48 -21.87 -9.29
C THR A 121 -22.99 -21.54 -9.45
N LEU A 122 -22.33 -22.20 -10.40
CA LEU A 122 -20.93 -21.93 -10.72
C LEU A 122 -20.73 -20.48 -11.19
N PHE A 123 -21.60 -19.98 -12.08
CA PHE A 123 -21.52 -18.61 -12.56
C PHE A 123 -21.64 -17.58 -11.43
N LYS A 124 -22.63 -17.75 -10.54
CA LYS A 124 -22.83 -16.87 -9.39
C LYS A 124 -21.64 -16.92 -8.42
N GLY A 125 -21.15 -18.12 -8.14
CA GLY A 125 -20.03 -18.33 -7.22
C GLY A 125 -18.73 -17.78 -7.77
N GLU A 126 -18.42 -17.99 -9.05
CA GLU A 126 -17.22 -17.41 -9.71
C GLU A 126 -17.29 -15.89 -9.81
N THR A 127 -18.49 -15.33 -10.01
CA THR A 127 -18.69 -13.88 -9.99
C THR A 127 -18.39 -13.31 -8.60
N LEU A 128 -18.92 -13.91 -7.54
CA LEU A 128 -18.63 -13.48 -6.17
C LEU A 128 -17.15 -13.63 -5.84
N ARG A 129 -16.55 -14.76 -6.22
CA ARG A 129 -15.10 -15.03 -6.05
C ARG A 129 -14.25 -13.95 -6.74
N SER A 130 -14.61 -13.58 -7.98
CA SER A 130 -13.93 -12.53 -8.74
C SER A 130 -14.04 -11.16 -8.04
N MET A 131 -15.21 -10.78 -7.52
CA MET A 131 -15.41 -9.53 -6.79
C MET A 131 -14.59 -9.47 -5.50
N LEU A 132 -14.53 -10.57 -4.75
CA LEU A 132 -13.71 -10.65 -3.54
C LEU A 132 -12.22 -10.58 -3.84
N ASN A 133 -11.76 -11.23 -4.91
CA ASN A 133 -10.37 -11.14 -5.36
C ASN A 133 -10.01 -9.73 -5.86
N GLN A 134 -10.97 -8.99 -6.40
CA GLN A 134 -10.75 -7.58 -6.74
C GLN A 134 -10.51 -6.74 -5.47
N ALA A 135 -11.25 -6.96 -4.39
CA ALA A 135 -11.00 -6.29 -3.11
C ALA A 135 -9.60 -6.59 -2.58
N TRP A 136 -9.14 -7.84 -2.69
CA TRP A 136 -7.76 -8.20 -2.35
C TRP A 136 -6.72 -7.49 -3.22
N THR A 137 -6.94 -7.45 -4.54
CA THR A 137 -6.02 -6.75 -5.45
C THR A 137 -5.84 -5.29 -5.06
N PHE A 138 -6.93 -4.59 -4.72
CA PHE A 138 -6.85 -3.21 -4.24
C PHE A 138 -6.16 -3.10 -2.88
N SER A 139 -6.33 -4.08 -1.99
CA SER A 139 -5.61 -4.08 -0.70
C SER A 139 -4.10 -4.22 -0.87
N VAL A 140 -3.64 -5.03 -1.81
CA VAL A 140 -2.21 -5.15 -2.16
C VAL A 140 -1.66 -3.82 -2.70
N ILE A 141 -2.42 -3.12 -3.55
CA ILE A 141 -2.03 -1.79 -4.04
C ILE A 141 -1.95 -0.78 -2.89
N ALA A 142 -2.90 -0.83 -1.94
CA ALA A 142 -2.89 0.01 -0.75
C ALA A 142 -1.67 -0.26 0.14
N GLU A 143 -1.28 -1.51 0.30
CA GLU A 143 -0.09 -1.91 1.06
C GLU A 143 1.20 -1.42 0.40
N ILE A 144 1.31 -1.54 -0.92
CA ILE A 144 2.44 -0.98 -1.69
C ILE A 144 2.50 0.55 -1.50
N ALA A 145 1.36 1.24 -1.52
CA ALA A 145 1.30 2.68 -1.26
C ALA A 145 1.77 3.02 0.17
N LEU A 146 1.40 2.22 1.17
CA LEU A 146 1.88 2.37 2.55
C LEU A 146 3.41 2.26 2.64
N ILE A 147 3.97 1.22 2.03
CA ILE A 147 5.43 0.99 2.01
C ILE A 147 6.14 2.17 1.32
N ALA A 148 5.62 2.63 0.17
CA ALA A 148 6.16 3.79 -0.54
C ALA A 148 6.07 5.07 0.30
N GLY A 149 4.95 5.29 1.02
CA GLY A 149 4.76 6.41 1.93
C GLY A 149 5.80 6.44 3.05
N ILE A 150 6.07 5.30 3.66
CA ILE A 150 7.12 5.15 4.68
C ILE A 150 8.51 5.44 4.09
N ALA A 151 8.82 4.90 2.91
CA ALA A 151 10.09 5.13 2.25
C ALA A 151 10.32 6.62 1.94
N PHE A 152 9.30 7.31 1.42
CA PHE A 152 9.36 8.76 1.19
C PHE A 152 9.51 9.57 2.48
N ALA A 153 8.82 9.17 3.57
CA ALA A 153 8.96 9.82 4.86
C ALA A 153 10.40 9.70 5.40
N VAL A 154 10.98 8.51 5.34
CA VAL A 154 12.38 8.27 5.75
C VAL A 154 13.35 9.10 4.91
N ALA A 155 13.17 9.12 3.59
CA ALA A 155 13.99 9.93 2.69
C ALA A 155 13.86 11.44 2.99
N ALA A 156 12.63 11.92 3.28
CA ALA A 156 12.40 13.31 3.68
C ALA A 156 13.13 13.67 4.98
N LEU A 157 13.11 12.77 5.98
CA LEU A 157 13.85 12.98 7.24
C LEU A 157 15.36 13.05 7.02
N ILE A 158 15.92 12.23 6.14
CA ILE A 158 17.35 12.29 5.79
C ILE A 158 17.68 13.63 5.13
N VAL A 159 16.88 14.07 4.15
CA VAL A 159 17.08 15.37 3.49
C VAL A 159 16.93 16.52 4.48
N LEU A 160 15.96 16.45 5.39
CA LEU A 160 15.78 17.44 6.45
C LEU A 160 17.02 17.51 7.37
N GLY A 161 17.56 16.36 7.78
CA GLY A 161 18.77 16.29 8.60
C GLY A 161 19.99 16.93 7.91
N THR A 162 20.19 16.66 6.62
CA THR A 162 21.27 17.29 5.84
C THR A 162 21.06 18.79 5.67
N LEU A 163 19.81 19.23 5.46
CA LEU A 163 19.48 20.66 5.38
C LEU A 163 19.77 21.39 6.69
N ILE A 164 19.39 20.82 7.83
CA ILE A 164 19.66 21.38 9.16
C ILE A 164 21.17 21.50 9.37
N PHE A 165 21.94 20.48 9.01
CA PHE A 165 23.40 20.49 9.13
C PHE A 165 24.03 21.60 8.26
N GLU A 166 23.64 21.73 7.00
CA GLU A 166 24.12 22.79 6.08
C GLU A 166 23.82 24.20 6.60
N VAL A 167 22.61 24.40 7.16
CA VAL A 167 22.20 25.69 7.74
C VAL A 167 23.00 25.99 9.00
N ALA A 168 23.20 24.99 9.88
CA ALA A 168 23.97 25.15 11.11
C ALA A 168 25.44 25.55 10.80
N GLU A 169 26.09 24.90 9.81
CA GLU A 169 27.43 25.28 9.37
C GLU A 169 27.50 26.72 8.81
N MET A 170 26.45 27.18 8.14
CA MET A 170 26.42 28.55 7.65
C MET A 170 26.34 29.58 8.77
N VAL A 171 25.62 29.29 9.85
CA VAL A 171 25.46 30.18 11.01
C VAL A 171 26.74 30.20 11.84
N THR A 172 27.28 29.04 12.21
CA THR A 172 28.52 28.93 13.02
C THR A 172 29.75 29.38 12.28
N GLY A 173 29.86 29.16 10.96
CA GLY A 173 30.97 29.66 10.14
C GLY A 173 31.00 31.18 10.01
N LYS A 174 29.85 31.89 10.18
CA LYS A 174 29.81 33.36 10.28
C LYS A 174 30.36 33.87 11.60
N GLU A 175 30.06 33.21 12.71
CA GLU A 175 30.53 33.62 14.04
C GLU A 175 32.03 33.49 14.15
N THR A 176 32.67 32.48 13.56
CA THR A 176 34.12 32.31 13.56
C THR A 176 34.87 33.36 12.71
N VAL A 177 34.25 33.87 11.64
CA VAL A 177 34.86 34.93 10.80
C VAL A 177 34.70 36.31 11.43
N GLU A 178 33.62 36.58 12.16
CA GLU A 178 33.44 37.86 12.90
C GLU A 178 34.32 37.93 14.18
N ALA A 179 34.65 36.80 14.80
CA ALA A 179 35.49 36.75 16.00
C ALA A 179 36.98 36.97 15.69
N VAL A 180 37.43 36.83 14.43
CA VAL A 180 38.78 37.19 13.96
C VAL A 180 38.72 38.58 13.33
N GLY A 181 38.56 39.59 14.17
CA GLY A 181 38.72 41.00 13.77
C GLY A 181 40.14 41.28 13.24
N PRO A 182 40.34 42.33 12.40
CA PRO A 182 41.61 42.60 11.82
C PRO A 182 42.65 42.85 12.93
N ALA A 183 43.68 41.98 12.96
CA ALA A 183 44.85 42.21 13.82
C ALA A 183 45.39 43.60 13.49
N THR A 184 45.34 44.49 14.45
CA THR A 184 45.99 45.82 14.37
C THR A 184 47.43 45.61 14.00
N ALA A 185 47.80 45.95 12.78
CA ALA A 185 49.17 46.03 12.37
C ALA A 185 49.87 47.08 13.26
N SER A 186 50.71 46.62 14.21
CA SER A 186 51.61 47.47 14.96
C SER A 186 52.67 47.94 13.97
N GLU A 187 52.66 49.23 13.67
CA GLU A 187 53.71 49.89 12.94
C GLU A 187 55.08 49.70 13.63
N PRO A 188 56.16 49.38 12.90
CA PRO A 188 57.48 49.35 13.48
C PRO A 188 57.98 50.80 13.65
N LYS A 189 58.20 51.21 14.90
CA LYS A 189 58.79 52.47 15.29
C LYS A 189 60.23 52.47 14.83
N LEU A 190 60.53 53.19 13.75
CA LEU A 190 61.90 53.49 13.35
C LEU A 190 62.57 54.41 14.39
N ALA A 191 63.47 53.82 15.20
CA ALA A 191 64.32 54.56 16.06
C ALA A 191 65.49 55.13 15.22
N GLY A 192 65.66 56.47 15.23
CA GLY A 192 66.66 57.19 14.50
C GLY A 192 68.07 56.89 14.97
N ILE A 193 68.99 56.94 14.00
CA ILE A 193 70.40 56.90 14.19
C ILE A 193 70.86 58.36 14.13
N GLN A 194 71.56 58.82 15.17
CA GLN A 194 72.61 59.82 15.10
C GLN A 194 73.94 59.13 15.18
#